data_d40ae5281fe1ccd86758470798e9bba1
#
_entry.id   d40ae5281fe1ccd86758470798e9bba1
#
_cell.length_a   1.000
_cell.length_b   1.000
_cell.length_c   1.000
_cell.angle_alpha   90.00
_cell.angle_beta   90.00
_cell.angle_gamma   90.00
#
_symmetry.space_group_name_H-M   'P 1'
#
loop_
_entity.id
_entity.type
_entity.pdbx_description
1 polymer ?
#
loop_
_entity_poly.entity_id
_entity_poly.type
_entity_poly.pdbx_seq_one_letter_code
_entity_poly.pdbx_strand_id
1 'polypeptide(L)'
;MAGRNAIRVTLTGKSTTTLISINPFRPSQRRWRIAWLLGLGVLVNYFDRVNLSVSHAALYTTFGISNIAFGYLSGAYNWTYAVCQLPIGVLLDRFGIRRTGRISTLIWSVASFAAAVTPNLGGFFAARFLLGVGEAPTFPANAKAIGHWFPPKERGFATAIFDAAAKFASAIGVPLLGIILLKVGWRWSFAVTGFISFAYFLLFWRVYRDPQDDDMLSDAERRHIAEHVEPNPGETIETASLGYLIRQRKVLGLAIGFGSYNYVFYLLLTWLPSYLSSALHIDLLHSFLYTGVPWLVATAMDLVGGGLADFLIHRGWDASRVRKVIIVCGTASGLGILGAANAHTATRALIWISISIGGLSAAAPVGWSIPSIIAPRGSVGTVGGIMNFSNQLSGIAAPIITGYVVAATQSYAWAFGISAIYLLVGIASYIFLLGKIERVPQEQTATA
;
A
#
# COMPACT_ATOMS: atom_id res chain seq x y z
N MET A 1 10.18 -16.48 -40.19
CA MET A 1 8.76 -16.63 -40.58
C MET A 1 8.00 -17.13 -39.36
N ALA A 2 7.24 -16.30 -38.69
CA ALA A 2 6.25 -16.70 -37.68
C ALA A 2 5.25 -15.55 -37.53
N GLY A 3 3.99 -15.87 -37.70
CA GLY A 3 2.86 -15.03 -38.07
C GLY A 3 2.45 -13.97 -37.08
N ARG A 4 2.09 -12.83 -37.66
CA ARG A 4 1.34 -11.75 -37.04
C ARG A 4 -0.13 -12.16 -36.89
N ASN A 5 -0.62 -12.40 -35.69
CA ASN A 5 -2.05 -12.42 -35.42
C ASN A 5 -2.47 -11.05 -34.85
N ALA A 6 -2.85 -10.15 -35.76
CA ALA A 6 -3.60 -8.95 -35.41
C ALA A 6 -5.08 -9.23 -35.71
N ILE A 7 -5.92 -9.23 -34.69
CA ILE A 7 -7.37 -9.28 -34.87
C ILE A 7 -7.81 -7.89 -35.33
N ARG A 8 -8.26 -7.82 -36.60
CA ARG A 8 -8.78 -6.60 -37.22
C ARG A 8 -10.29 -6.57 -36.94
N VAL A 9 -10.74 -5.71 -36.06
CA VAL A 9 -12.15 -5.35 -35.93
C VAL A 9 -12.34 -4.01 -36.62
N THR A 10 -13.04 -4.04 -37.75
CA THR A 10 -13.38 -2.85 -38.54
C THR A 10 -14.72 -2.32 -38.01
N LEU A 11 -14.71 -1.18 -37.32
CA LEU A 11 -15.91 -0.39 -37.05
C LEU A 11 -15.84 0.89 -37.90
N THR A 12 -16.79 1.02 -38.82
CA THR A 12 -16.99 2.20 -39.68
C THR A 12 -17.55 3.34 -38.84
N GLY A 13 -16.78 4.43 -38.71
CA GLY A 13 -17.19 5.66 -38.08
C GLY A 13 -15.98 6.49 -37.66
N LYS A 14 -15.83 7.69 -38.25
CA LYS A 14 -14.69 8.60 -38.08
C LYS A 14 -14.41 8.94 -36.61
N SER A 15 -13.55 8.18 -35.96
CA SER A 15 -12.69 8.64 -34.86
C SER A 15 -11.52 7.67 -34.77
N THR A 16 -10.33 8.18 -34.91
CA THR A 16 -9.09 7.39 -34.87
C THR A 16 -8.87 6.95 -33.42
N THR A 17 -9.43 5.80 -33.07
CA THR A 17 -9.13 5.15 -31.77
C THR A 17 -7.75 4.50 -31.88
N THR A 18 -6.73 5.20 -31.43
CA THR A 18 -5.40 4.63 -31.24
C THR A 18 -5.49 3.61 -30.10
N LEU A 19 -5.66 2.34 -30.44
CA LEU A 19 -5.52 1.26 -29.47
C LEU A 19 -4.10 1.27 -28.96
N ILE A 20 -3.90 1.73 -27.73
CA ILE A 20 -2.63 1.59 -27.01
C ILE A 20 -2.44 0.11 -26.76
N SER A 21 -1.60 -0.53 -27.58
CA SER A 21 -1.15 -1.90 -27.32
C SER A 21 -0.23 -1.88 -26.11
N ILE A 22 -0.79 -2.02 -24.93
CA ILE A 22 -0.03 -2.25 -23.71
C ILE A 22 0.47 -3.70 -23.76
N ASN A 23 1.66 -3.90 -24.31
CA ASN A 23 2.38 -5.15 -24.19
C ASN A 23 3.52 -4.97 -23.18
N PRO A 24 3.28 -5.23 -21.88
CA PRO A 24 4.27 -5.00 -20.81
C PRO A 24 5.51 -5.90 -20.93
N PHE A 25 5.48 -6.89 -21.82
CA PHE A 25 6.56 -7.87 -22.01
C PHE A 25 7.43 -7.63 -23.25
N ARG A 26 7.29 -6.49 -23.95
CA ARG A 26 8.22 -6.15 -25.03
C ARG A 26 9.62 -5.90 -24.47
N PRO A 27 10.67 -6.62 -24.93
CA PRO A 27 12.02 -6.54 -24.37
C PRO A 27 12.69 -5.15 -24.43
N SER A 28 12.13 -4.24 -25.22
CA SER A 28 12.69 -2.90 -25.48
C SER A 28 12.09 -1.78 -24.62
N GLN A 29 11.17 -2.05 -23.70
CA GLN A 29 10.55 -1.00 -22.90
C GLN A 29 11.19 -0.93 -21.50
N ARG A 30 12.23 -0.13 -21.38
CA ARG A 30 13.02 0.03 -20.17
C ARG A 30 12.19 0.52 -18.98
N ARG A 31 11.26 1.46 -19.21
CA ARG A 31 10.36 1.98 -18.16
C ARG A 31 9.55 0.89 -17.46
N TRP A 32 9.04 -0.09 -18.20
CA TRP A 32 8.27 -1.19 -17.60
C TRP A 32 9.13 -2.12 -16.74
N ARG A 33 10.40 -2.32 -17.10
CA ARG A 33 11.36 -3.05 -16.25
C ARG A 33 11.59 -2.32 -14.94
N ILE A 34 11.64 -0.99 -14.96
CA ILE A 34 11.73 -0.17 -13.75
C ILE A 34 10.44 -0.29 -12.93
N ALA A 35 9.24 -0.23 -13.54
CA ALA A 35 7.99 -0.44 -12.80
C ALA A 35 7.94 -1.79 -12.09
N TRP A 36 8.35 -2.87 -12.77
CA TRP A 36 8.44 -4.21 -12.17
C TRP A 36 9.50 -4.29 -11.07
N LEU A 37 10.64 -3.62 -11.23
CA LEU A 37 11.65 -3.51 -10.17
C LEU A 37 11.09 -2.83 -8.93
N LEU A 38 10.35 -1.73 -9.09
CA LEU A 38 9.69 -1.02 -8.00
C LEU A 38 8.61 -1.88 -7.33
N GLY A 39 7.81 -2.59 -8.13
CA GLY A 39 6.82 -3.56 -7.64
C GLY A 39 7.46 -4.69 -6.84
N LEU A 40 8.56 -5.25 -7.32
CA LEU A 40 9.34 -6.25 -6.58
C LEU A 40 9.85 -5.71 -5.24
N GLY A 41 10.26 -4.45 -5.19
CA GLY A 41 10.65 -3.79 -3.94
C GLY A 41 9.52 -3.73 -2.93
N VAL A 42 8.30 -3.41 -3.37
CA VAL A 42 7.13 -3.42 -2.48
C VAL A 42 6.78 -4.83 -2.04
N LEU A 43 6.90 -5.82 -2.92
CA LEU A 43 6.69 -7.23 -2.56
C LEU A 43 7.65 -7.67 -1.45
N VAL A 44 8.94 -7.37 -1.58
CA VAL A 44 9.96 -7.68 -0.57
C VAL A 44 9.69 -6.95 0.74
N ASN A 45 9.36 -5.67 0.67
CA ASN A 45 8.98 -4.83 1.80
C ASN A 45 7.83 -5.44 2.61
N TYR A 46 6.79 -5.96 1.95
CA TYR A 46 5.66 -6.58 2.63
C TYR A 46 5.99 -7.97 3.19
N PHE A 47 6.96 -8.68 2.67
CA PHE A 47 7.46 -9.91 3.31
C PHE A 47 8.00 -9.63 4.71
N ASP A 48 8.76 -8.55 4.90
CA ASP A 48 9.26 -8.16 6.22
C ASP A 48 8.13 -7.79 7.19
N ARG A 49 7.02 -7.21 6.68
CA ARG A 49 5.85 -6.87 7.49
C ARG A 49 5.04 -8.10 7.92
N VAL A 50 4.72 -8.99 6.99
CA VAL A 50 3.92 -10.19 7.29
C VAL A 50 4.70 -11.21 8.11
N ASN A 51 6.04 -11.20 8.05
CA ASN A 51 6.89 -12.10 8.83
C ASN A 51 6.66 -11.93 10.34
N LEU A 52 6.45 -10.70 10.82
CA LEU A 52 6.12 -10.47 12.23
C LEU A 52 4.77 -11.09 12.60
N SER A 53 3.75 -10.93 11.76
CA SER A 53 2.42 -11.51 11.99
C SER A 53 2.46 -13.04 12.11
N VAL A 54 3.20 -13.68 11.21
CA VAL A 54 3.42 -15.13 11.22
C VAL A 54 4.17 -15.59 12.48
N SER A 55 5.09 -14.76 12.97
CA SER A 55 5.98 -15.11 14.10
C SER A 55 5.35 -14.90 15.47
N HIS A 56 4.10 -14.43 15.58
CA HIS A 56 3.47 -14.08 16.87
C HIS A 56 3.57 -15.21 17.90
N ALA A 57 3.10 -16.42 17.58
CA ALA A 57 3.13 -17.55 18.50
C ALA A 57 4.57 -17.95 18.91
N ALA A 58 5.50 -17.89 17.98
CA ALA A 58 6.91 -18.21 18.26
C ALA A 58 7.60 -17.14 19.11
N LEU A 59 7.28 -15.86 18.94
CA LEU A 59 7.78 -14.78 19.77
C LEU A 59 7.17 -14.81 21.18
N TYR A 60 5.88 -15.20 21.29
CA TYR A 60 5.25 -15.44 22.58
C TYR A 60 5.99 -16.49 23.39
N THR A 61 6.31 -17.63 22.78
CA THR A 61 7.05 -18.71 23.46
C THR A 61 8.52 -18.36 23.73
N THR A 62 9.16 -17.55 22.87
CA THR A 62 10.59 -17.23 22.99
C THR A 62 10.87 -16.12 24.01
N PHE A 63 10.04 -15.05 24.00
CA PHE A 63 10.26 -13.85 24.80
C PHE A 63 9.19 -13.62 25.88
N GLY A 64 8.16 -14.48 25.97
CA GLY A 64 7.06 -14.30 26.91
C GLY A 64 6.22 -13.05 26.66
N ILE A 65 6.14 -12.59 25.40
CA ILE A 65 5.45 -11.33 25.08
C ILE A 65 3.94 -11.49 25.18
N SER A 66 3.26 -10.50 25.79
CA SER A 66 1.80 -10.43 25.79
C SER A 66 1.26 -9.96 24.42
N ASN A 67 -0.07 -10.15 24.21
CA ASN A 67 -0.76 -9.58 23.04
C ASN A 67 -0.59 -8.06 22.95
N ILE A 68 -0.54 -7.38 24.09
CA ILE A 68 -0.29 -5.93 24.19
C ILE A 68 1.10 -5.61 23.66
N ALA A 69 2.14 -6.31 24.16
CA ALA A 69 3.52 -6.11 23.71
C ALA A 69 3.69 -6.41 22.21
N PHE A 70 2.99 -7.44 21.70
CA PHE A 70 2.97 -7.75 20.27
C PHE A 70 2.29 -6.63 19.44
N GLY A 71 1.21 -6.05 19.95
CA GLY A 71 0.55 -4.89 19.33
C GLY A 71 1.51 -3.69 19.20
N TYR A 72 2.24 -3.36 20.29
CA TYR A 72 3.27 -2.32 20.25
C TYR A 72 4.41 -2.64 19.31
N LEU A 73 4.89 -3.88 19.30
CA LEU A 73 5.95 -4.35 18.42
C LEU A 73 5.54 -4.22 16.94
N SER A 74 4.28 -4.54 16.63
CA SER A 74 3.72 -4.38 15.27
C SER A 74 3.55 -2.90 14.90
N GLY A 75 3.13 -2.06 15.86
CA GLY A 75 3.02 -0.61 15.68
C GLY A 75 4.35 0.10 15.57
N ALA A 76 5.42 -0.41 16.20
CA ALA A 76 6.74 0.23 16.28
C ALA A 76 7.31 0.58 14.91
N TYR A 77 7.14 -0.27 13.92
CA TYR A 77 7.48 -0.01 12.54
C TYR A 77 6.80 1.26 11.99
N ASN A 78 5.48 1.36 12.19
CA ASN A 78 4.69 2.49 11.67
C ASN A 78 5.03 3.82 12.35
N TRP A 79 5.53 3.81 13.58
CA TRP A 79 5.96 5.04 14.27
C TRP A 79 7.12 5.71 13.55
N THR A 80 8.20 4.96 13.33
CA THR A 80 9.37 5.50 12.64
C THR A 80 9.08 5.77 11.17
N TYR A 81 8.29 4.93 10.53
CA TYR A 81 7.82 5.14 9.17
C TYR A 81 7.07 6.48 9.04
N ALA A 82 6.10 6.77 9.94
CA ALA A 82 5.32 8.01 9.94
C ALA A 82 6.19 9.25 10.17
N VAL A 83 7.08 9.20 11.16
CA VAL A 83 8.01 10.33 11.46
C VAL A 83 8.94 10.59 10.28
N CYS A 84 9.44 9.54 9.64
CA CYS A 84 10.35 9.68 8.51
C CYS A 84 9.66 10.18 7.22
N GLN A 85 8.32 10.12 7.10
CA GLN A 85 7.61 10.61 5.90
C GLN A 85 7.90 12.09 5.61
N LEU A 86 8.01 12.92 6.67
CA LEU A 86 8.26 14.35 6.50
C LEU A 86 9.65 14.64 5.91
N PRO A 87 10.76 14.13 6.48
CA PRO A 87 12.09 14.40 5.93
C PRO A 87 12.37 13.66 4.61
N ILE A 88 11.68 12.56 4.33
CA ILE A 88 11.94 11.74 3.14
C ILE A 88 11.68 12.51 1.83
N GLY A 89 10.65 13.33 1.78
CA GLY A 89 10.39 14.19 0.62
C GLY A 89 11.61 15.07 0.31
N VAL A 90 12.14 15.74 1.31
CA VAL A 90 13.33 16.60 1.19
C VAL A 90 14.58 15.80 0.78
N LEU A 91 14.76 14.62 1.38
CA LEU A 91 15.88 13.73 1.02
C LEU A 91 15.81 13.26 -0.43
N LEU A 92 14.62 12.89 -0.90
CA LEU A 92 14.39 12.50 -2.29
C LEU A 92 14.60 13.65 -3.27
N ASP A 93 14.28 14.88 -2.88
CA ASP A 93 14.51 16.06 -3.72
C ASP A 93 15.98 16.43 -3.77
N ARG A 94 16.69 16.34 -2.65
CA ARG A 94 18.10 16.72 -2.54
C ARG A 94 19.06 15.67 -3.09
N PHE A 95 18.83 14.39 -2.81
CA PHE A 95 19.77 13.30 -3.13
C PHE A 95 19.31 12.42 -4.29
N GLY A 96 18.08 12.61 -4.76
CA GLY A 96 17.48 11.80 -5.83
C GLY A 96 17.05 10.40 -5.37
N ILE A 97 16.30 9.73 -6.25
CA ILE A 97 15.73 8.40 -5.98
C ILE A 97 16.83 7.35 -5.88
N ARG A 98 17.81 7.42 -6.77
CA ARG A 98 18.89 6.42 -6.86
C ARG A 98 19.70 6.29 -5.57
N ARG A 99 20.14 7.42 -4.97
CA ARG A 99 20.94 7.40 -3.73
C ARG A 99 20.07 7.04 -2.52
N THR A 100 18.94 7.72 -2.39
CA THR A 100 18.00 7.49 -1.29
C THR A 100 17.50 6.04 -1.27
N GLY A 101 17.12 5.48 -2.44
CA GLY A 101 16.69 4.10 -2.55
C GLY A 101 17.76 3.07 -2.19
N ARG A 102 19.04 3.32 -2.56
CA ARG A 102 20.15 2.44 -2.18
C ARG A 102 20.38 2.41 -0.67
N ILE A 103 20.40 3.57 -0.04
CA ILE A 103 20.58 3.69 1.42
C ILE A 103 19.40 3.04 2.13
N SER A 104 18.19 3.34 1.70
CA SER A 104 16.94 2.80 2.19
C SER A 104 16.93 1.26 2.15
N THR A 105 17.15 0.67 0.98
CA THR A 105 17.14 -0.79 0.81
C THR A 105 18.24 -1.50 1.60
N LEU A 106 19.40 -0.86 1.78
CA LEU A 106 20.46 -1.39 2.65
C LEU A 106 20.05 -1.37 4.13
N ILE A 107 19.50 -0.23 4.61
CA ILE A 107 19.06 -0.09 6.01
C ILE A 107 17.98 -1.14 6.32
N TRP A 108 16.99 -1.31 5.46
CA TRP A 108 15.95 -2.30 5.73
C TRP A 108 16.48 -3.73 5.70
N SER A 109 17.43 -4.05 4.81
CA SER A 109 18.07 -5.38 4.79
C SER A 109 18.80 -5.66 6.10
N VAL A 110 19.55 -4.68 6.59
CA VAL A 110 20.23 -4.77 7.90
C VAL A 110 19.22 -4.95 9.04
N ALA A 111 18.09 -4.23 8.99
CA ALA A 111 17.05 -4.33 10.00
C ALA A 111 16.42 -5.73 10.05
N SER A 112 16.16 -6.34 8.89
CA SER A 112 15.62 -7.70 8.80
C SER A 112 16.61 -8.73 9.37
N PHE A 113 17.91 -8.62 9.05
CA PHE A 113 18.94 -9.46 9.66
C PHE A 113 19.07 -9.22 11.16
N ALA A 114 19.03 -7.97 11.61
CA ALA A 114 19.10 -7.64 13.04
C ALA A 114 17.95 -8.31 13.81
N ALA A 115 16.74 -8.34 13.25
CA ALA A 115 15.61 -9.05 13.85
C ALA A 115 15.89 -10.57 14.00
N ALA A 116 16.58 -11.20 13.05
CA ALA A 116 16.90 -12.62 13.09
C ALA A 116 17.87 -12.99 14.23
N VAL A 117 18.83 -12.11 14.53
CA VAL A 117 19.93 -12.40 15.47
C VAL A 117 19.72 -11.81 16.87
N THR A 118 18.66 -11.03 17.08
CA THR A 118 18.44 -10.36 18.36
C THR A 118 18.22 -11.36 19.51
N PRO A 119 18.89 -11.17 20.66
CA PRO A 119 18.75 -12.05 21.82
C PRO A 119 17.54 -11.70 22.71
N ASN A 120 16.98 -10.49 22.59
CA ASN A 120 15.95 -9.99 23.49
C ASN A 120 14.91 -9.11 22.77
N LEU A 121 13.81 -8.84 23.47
CA LEU A 121 12.69 -8.07 22.94
C LEU A 121 13.07 -6.61 22.61
N GLY A 122 13.93 -5.97 23.41
CA GLY A 122 14.39 -4.60 23.17
C GLY A 122 15.17 -4.47 21.86
N GLY A 123 16.05 -5.43 21.56
CA GLY A 123 16.75 -5.50 20.28
C GLY A 123 15.79 -5.74 19.11
N PHE A 124 14.73 -6.54 19.35
CA PHE A 124 13.69 -6.74 18.32
C PHE A 124 12.92 -5.46 18.03
N PHE A 125 12.53 -4.68 19.07
CA PHE A 125 11.94 -3.35 18.88
C PHE A 125 12.87 -2.42 18.09
N ALA A 126 14.17 -2.38 18.45
CA ALA A 126 15.15 -1.57 17.73
C ALA A 126 15.24 -1.96 16.24
N ALA A 127 15.24 -3.26 15.93
CA ALA A 127 15.20 -3.75 14.56
C ALA A 127 13.91 -3.31 13.83
N ARG A 128 12.74 -3.32 14.48
CA ARG A 128 11.48 -2.85 13.91
C ARG A 128 11.48 -1.34 13.66
N PHE A 129 12.04 -0.54 14.57
CA PHE A 129 12.23 0.90 14.36
C PHE A 129 13.17 1.17 13.19
N LEU A 130 14.28 0.46 13.11
CA LEU A 130 15.23 0.60 12.00
C LEU A 130 14.58 0.20 10.66
N LEU A 131 13.76 -0.84 10.66
CA LEU A 131 13.00 -1.27 9.49
C LEU A 131 12.07 -0.16 8.99
N GLY A 132 11.33 0.50 9.92
CA GLY A 132 10.44 1.62 9.58
C GLY A 132 11.19 2.80 8.94
N VAL A 133 12.39 3.13 9.45
CA VAL A 133 13.27 4.14 8.86
C VAL A 133 13.71 3.72 7.46
N GLY A 134 14.16 2.46 7.31
CA GLY A 134 14.65 1.93 6.03
C GLY A 134 13.56 1.88 4.96
N GLU A 135 12.33 1.52 5.31
CA GLU A 135 11.24 1.36 4.36
C GLU A 135 10.48 2.67 4.04
N ALA A 136 10.60 3.71 4.87
CA ALA A 136 9.87 4.96 4.71
C ALA A 136 10.01 5.61 3.31
N PRO A 137 11.16 5.56 2.62
CA PRO A 137 11.29 6.10 1.27
C PRO A 137 10.55 5.32 0.18
N THR A 138 10.18 4.05 0.40
CA THR A 138 9.74 3.14 -0.66
C THR A 138 8.57 3.71 -1.50
N PHE A 139 7.46 4.07 -0.88
CA PHE A 139 6.30 4.58 -1.62
C PHE A 139 6.52 5.96 -2.23
N PRO A 140 7.06 6.96 -1.51
CA PRO A 140 7.38 8.27 -2.10
C PRO A 140 8.40 8.17 -3.24
N ALA A 141 9.44 7.34 -3.09
CA ALA A 141 10.43 7.13 -4.15
C ALA A 141 9.83 6.46 -5.38
N ASN A 142 8.95 5.47 -5.19
CA ASN A 142 8.25 4.81 -6.30
C ASN A 142 7.33 5.78 -7.03
N ALA A 143 6.54 6.58 -6.32
CA ALA A 143 5.68 7.59 -6.93
C ALA A 143 6.49 8.63 -7.73
N LYS A 144 7.62 9.10 -7.18
CA LYS A 144 8.53 10.02 -7.86
C LYS A 144 9.19 9.37 -9.08
N ALA A 145 9.63 8.10 -8.96
CA ALA A 145 10.21 7.35 -10.07
C ALA A 145 9.22 7.18 -11.22
N ILE A 146 7.96 6.83 -10.92
CA ILE A 146 6.92 6.74 -11.95
C ILE A 146 6.67 8.09 -12.61
N GLY A 147 6.69 9.19 -11.84
CA GLY A 147 6.61 10.53 -12.38
C GLY A 147 7.71 10.85 -13.40
N HIS A 148 8.93 10.35 -13.18
CA HIS A 148 10.08 10.55 -14.08
C HIS A 148 10.09 9.59 -15.28
N TRP A 149 9.65 8.34 -15.11
CA TRP A 149 9.76 7.28 -16.11
C TRP A 149 8.53 7.16 -17.02
N PHE A 150 7.37 7.68 -16.60
CA PHE A 150 6.12 7.42 -17.31
C PHE A 150 5.37 8.69 -17.68
N PRO A 151 4.88 8.77 -18.93
CA PRO A 151 3.93 9.80 -19.31
C PRO A 151 2.63 9.70 -18.49
N PRO A 152 1.90 10.81 -18.28
CA PRO A 152 0.71 10.86 -17.41
C PRO A 152 -0.34 9.77 -17.68
N LYS A 153 -0.51 9.39 -18.94
CA LYS A 153 -1.48 8.36 -19.38
C LYS A 153 -1.13 6.93 -18.94
N GLU A 154 0.15 6.66 -18.67
CA GLU A 154 0.64 5.33 -18.28
C GLU A 154 0.91 5.20 -16.78
N ARG A 155 0.93 6.32 -16.03
CA ARG A 155 1.26 6.35 -14.59
C ARG A 155 0.29 5.52 -13.75
N GLY A 156 -0.99 5.49 -14.12
CA GLY A 156 -2.00 4.72 -13.38
C GLY A 156 -1.67 3.23 -13.32
N PHE A 157 -1.38 2.62 -14.48
CA PHE A 157 -1.04 1.20 -14.53
C PHE A 157 0.34 0.91 -13.89
N ALA A 158 1.32 1.80 -14.09
CA ALA A 158 2.63 1.66 -13.45
C ALA A 158 2.53 1.73 -11.91
N THR A 159 1.64 2.58 -11.37
CA THR A 159 1.34 2.65 -9.93
C THR A 159 0.63 1.38 -9.45
N ALA A 160 -0.32 0.86 -10.23
CA ALA A 160 -1.06 -0.36 -9.88
C ALA A 160 -0.13 -1.58 -9.73
N ILE A 161 0.97 -1.66 -10.46
CA ILE A 161 1.96 -2.74 -10.34
C ILE A 161 2.52 -2.81 -8.92
N PHE A 162 2.95 -1.69 -8.35
CA PHE A 162 3.53 -1.73 -7.01
C PHE A 162 2.45 -1.75 -5.90
N ASP A 163 1.26 -1.20 -6.12
CA ASP A 163 0.19 -1.25 -5.12
C ASP A 163 -0.38 -2.67 -4.99
N ALA A 164 -0.66 -3.34 -6.10
CA ALA A 164 -1.08 -4.74 -6.11
C ALA A 164 -0.01 -5.68 -5.51
N ALA A 165 1.28 -5.36 -5.71
CA ALA A 165 2.38 -6.14 -5.14
C ALA A 165 2.32 -6.23 -3.61
N ALA A 166 1.80 -5.21 -2.91
CA ALA A 166 1.64 -5.21 -1.46
C ALA A 166 0.65 -6.28 -0.97
N LYS A 167 -0.51 -6.38 -1.63
CA LYS A 167 -1.54 -7.36 -1.30
C LYS A 167 -1.12 -8.76 -1.71
N PHE A 168 -0.55 -8.89 -2.91
CA PHE A 168 0.00 -10.14 -3.41
C PHE A 168 1.13 -10.68 -2.53
N ALA A 169 2.02 -9.81 -2.04
CA ALA A 169 3.05 -10.19 -1.08
C ALA A 169 2.47 -10.75 0.22
N SER A 170 1.36 -10.19 0.70
CA SER A 170 0.66 -10.72 1.88
C SER A 170 0.03 -12.08 1.59
N ALA A 171 -0.52 -12.26 0.38
CA ALA A 171 -1.14 -13.52 -0.03
C ALA A 171 -0.17 -14.70 -0.07
N ILE A 172 1.03 -14.49 -0.63
CA ILE A 172 2.03 -15.56 -0.76
C ILE A 172 3.03 -15.56 0.40
N GLY A 173 3.30 -14.40 0.99
CA GLY A 173 4.31 -14.24 2.04
C GLY A 173 3.91 -14.92 3.33
N VAL A 174 2.63 -14.81 3.76
CA VAL A 174 2.19 -15.47 5.00
C VAL A 174 2.32 -16.99 4.90
N PRO A 175 1.82 -17.69 3.86
CA PRO A 175 2.05 -19.13 3.69
C PRO A 175 3.54 -19.49 3.60
N LEU A 176 4.30 -18.77 2.77
CA LEU A 176 5.71 -19.07 2.55
C LEU A 176 6.54 -18.95 3.82
N LEU A 177 6.44 -17.80 4.50
CA LEU A 177 7.18 -17.53 5.72
C LEU A 177 6.70 -18.39 6.89
N GLY A 178 5.39 -18.72 6.91
CA GLY A 178 4.82 -19.66 7.87
C GLY A 178 5.42 -21.06 7.74
N ILE A 179 5.54 -21.57 6.52
CA ILE A 179 6.21 -22.88 6.27
C ILE A 179 7.67 -22.83 6.70
N ILE A 180 8.40 -21.76 6.38
CA ILE A 180 9.80 -21.59 6.81
C ILE A 180 9.87 -21.57 8.35
N LEU A 181 9.01 -20.79 9.00
CA LEU A 181 8.94 -20.70 10.45
C LEU A 181 8.72 -22.07 11.10
N LEU A 182 7.76 -22.86 10.60
CA LEU A 182 7.45 -24.18 11.13
C LEU A 182 8.59 -25.20 10.93
N LYS A 183 9.34 -25.09 9.84
CA LYS A 183 10.43 -26.05 9.52
C LYS A 183 11.75 -25.71 10.23
N VAL A 184 12.13 -24.42 10.26
CA VAL A 184 13.46 -23.99 10.71
C VAL A 184 13.44 -22.90 11.79
N GLY A 185 12.26 -22.48 12.22
CA GLY A 185 12.05 -21.51 13.29
C GLY A 185 12.03 -20.05 12.82
N TRP A 186 11.54 -19.17 13.69
CA TRP A 186 11.29 -17.77 13.38
C TRP A 186 12.57 -16.97 13.05
N ARG A 187 13.70 -17.29 13.67
CA ARG A 187 14.98 -16.62 13.37
C ARG A 187 15.40 -16.81 11.92
N TRP A 188 15.25 -18.01 11.40
CA TRP A 188 15.53 -18.29 9.99
C TRP A 188 14.51 -17.65 9.05
N SER A 189 13.25 -17.52 9.47
CA SER A 189 12.25 -16.77 8.68
C SER A 189 12.69 -15.31 8.50
N PHE A 190 13.17 -14.63 9.57
CA PHE A 190 13.70 -13.27 9.46
C PHE A 190 15.05 -13.22 8.71
N ALA A 191 15.90 -14.20 8.86
CA ALA A 191 17.14 -14.27 8.08
C ALA A 191 16.86 -14.40 6.58
N VAL A 192 15.90 -15.24 6.19
CA VAL A 192 15.48 -15.40 4.79
C VAL A 192 14.93 -14.10 4.22
N THR A 193 14.06 -13.39 4.94
CA THR A 193 13.58 -12.06 4.48
C THR A 193 14.74 -11.07 4.38
N GLY A 194 15.68 -11.09 5.31
CA GLY A 194 16.91 -10.29 5.24
C GLY A 194 17.75 -10.59 3.99
N PHE A 195 17.93 -11.88 3.64
CA PHE A 195 18.63 -12.26 2.40
C PHE A 195 17.87 -11.82 1.14
N ILE A 196 16.55 -11.98 1.10
CA ILE A 196 15.72 -11.51 -0.01
C ILE A 196 15.83 -9.97 -0.15
N SER A 197 15.77 -9.24 0.97
CA SER A 197 15.92 -7.80 1.01
C SER A 197 17.30 -7.35 0.54
N PHE A 198 18.36 -8.05 0.96
CA PHE A 198 19.72 -7.77 0.50
C PHE A 198 19.93 -8.09 -0.99
N ALA A 199 19.36 -9.19 -1.47
CA ALA A 199 19.36 -9.51 -2.90
C ALA A 199 18.64 -8.42 -3.71
N TYR A 200 17.50 -7.92 -3.19
CA TYR A 200 16.80 -6.79 -3.80
C TYR A 200 17.63 -5.51 -3.77
N PHE A 201 18.32 -5.21 -2.67
CA PHE A 201 19.27 -4.09 -2.60
C PHE A 201 20.32 -4.16 -3.73
N LEU A 202 20.94 -5.32 -3.94
CA LEU A 202 21.93 -5.52 -5.02
C LEU A 202 21.30 -5.35 -6.41
N LEU A 203 20.08 -5.88 -6.58
CA LEU A 203 19.33 -5.74 -7.83
C LEU A 203 18.99 -4.27 -8.10
N PHE A 204 18.46 -3.56 -7.10
CA PHE A 204 18.14 -2.14 -7.20
C PHE A 204 19.41 -1.31 -7.49
N TRP A 205 20.50 -1.60 -6.81
CA TRP A 205 21.78 -0.93 -7.02
C TRP A 205 22.25 -1.05 -8.47
N ARG A 206 22.12 -2.22 -9.08
CA ARG A 206 22.58 -2.48 -10.46
C ARG A 206 21.61 -1.96 -11.51
N VAL A 207 20.31 -2.11 -11.28
CA VAL A 207 19.30 -1.92 -12.32
C VAL A 207 18.71 -0.51 -12.33
N TYR A 208 18.49 0.09 -11.15
CA TYR A 208 17.85 1.39 -11.08
C TYR A 208 18.81 2.51 -11.53
N ARG A 209 18.34 3.29 -12.51
CA ARG A 209 18.94 4.54 -12.97
C ARG A 209 17.81 5.57 -13.10
N ASP A 210 18.15 6.84 -13.06
CA ASP A 210 17.20 7.88 -13.47
C ASP A 210 17.17 7.96 -15.00
N PRO A 211 16.05 8.37 -15.65
CA PRO A 211 15.95 8.36 -17.12
C PRO A 211 17.04 9.15 -17.84
N GLN A 212 17.58 10.17 -17.17
CA GLN A 212 18.66 11.02 -17.69
C GLN A 212 20.00 10.29 -17.75
N ASP A 213 20.24 9.37 -16.82
CA ASP A 213 21.50 8.64 -16.61
C ASP A 213 21.43 7.18 -17.12
N ASP A 214 20.34 6.78 -17.78
CA ASP A 214 20.16 5.39 -18.20
C ASP A 214 20.58 5.19 -19.66
N ASP A 215 21.77 4.59 -19.85
CA ASP A 215 22.35 4.27 -21.16
C ASP A 215 21.56 3.17 -21.90
N MET A 216 20.71 2.41 -21.20
CA MET A 216 19.90 1.35 -21.80
C MET A 216 18.56 1.87 -22.35
N LEU A 217 18.27 3.17 -22.15
CA LEU A 217 17.07 3.81 -22.64
C LEU A 217 17.20 4.14 -24.11
N SER A 218 16.33 3.59 -24.97
CA SER A 218 16.34 3.89 -26.39
C SER A 218 15.93 5.34 -26.67
N ASP A 219 16.43 5.93 -27.76
CA ASP A 219 16.08 7.30 -28.17
C ASP A 219 14.57 7.47 -28.42
N ALA A 220 13.91 6.42 -28.92
CA ALA A 220 12.46 6.43 -29.12
C ALA A 220 11.71 6.49 -27.80
N GLU A 221 12.15 5.74 -26.79
CA GLU A 221 11.56 5.73 -25.47
C GLU A 221 11.89 7.01 -24.70
N ARG A 222 13.10 7.54 -24.85
CA ARG A 222 13.52 8.84 -24.28
C ARG A 222 12.63 9.97 -24.81
N ARG A 223 12.36 10.01 -26.12
CA ARG A 223 11.41 10.97 -26.71
C ARG A 223 10.00 10.77 -26.20
N HIS A 224 9.52 9.53 -26.12
CA HIS A 224 8.18 9.23 -25.59
C HIS A 224 8.00 9.70 -24.14
N ILE A 225 9.01 9.59 -23.30
CA ILE A 225 8.99 10.13 -21.94
C ILE A 225 9.02 11.66 -21.97
N ALA A 226 9.91 12.27 -22.77
CA ALA A 226 10.12 13.72 -22.82
C ALA A 226 8.93 14.49 -23.40
N GLU A 227 8.26 13.96 -24.44
CA GLU A 227 7.11 14.59 -25.09
C GLU A 227 5.89 14.79 -24.16
N HIS A 228 5.86 14.09 -23.03
CA HIS A 228 4.74 14.08 -22.10
C HIS A 228 5.11 14.54 -20.68
N VAL A 229 6.37 14.85 -20.43
CA VAL A 229 6.81 15.57 -19.23
C VAL A 229 6.67 17.05 -19.57
N GLU A 230 5.59 17.68 -19.12
CA GLU A 230 5.49 19.13 -19.23
C GLU A 230 6.72 19.77 -18.58
N PRO A 231 7.53 20.53 -19.35
CA PRO A 231 8.52 21.38 -18.74
C PRO A 231 7.72 22.52 -18.09
N ASN A 232 7.59 22.50 -16.78
CA ASN A 232 7.17 23.68 -16.05
C ASN A 232 8.37 24.22 -15.24
N PRO A 233 9.38 24.82 -15.91
CA PRO A 233 10.39 25.60 -15.23
C PRO A 233 9.96 27.06 -15.29
N GLY A 234 9.09 27.48 -14.36
CA GLY A 234 8.85 28.92 -14.26
C GLY A 234 7.58 29.41 -13.59
N GLU A 235 6.54 28.64 -13.46
CA GLU A 235 5.45 29.03 -12.57
C GLU A 235 5.80 28.62 -11.13
N THR A 236 6.17 29.57 -10.30
CA THR A 236 6.08 29.44 -8.84
C THR A 236 4.61 29.32 -8.48
N ILE A 237 4.09 28.07 -8.58
CA ILE A 237 2.73 27.80 -8.14
C ILE A 237 2.77 27.92 -6.62
N GLU A 238 2.15 28.96 -6.07
CA GLU A 238 1.97 29.09 -4.63
C GLU A 238 1.25 27.86 -4.10
N THR A 239 1.97 27.06 -3.32
CA THR A 239 1.42 25.86 -2.68
C THR A 239 0.59 26.28 -1.48
N ALA A 240 -0.61 25.72 -1.34
CA ALA A 240 -1.43 25.97 -0.17
C ALA A 240 -0.72 25.47 1.10
N SER A 241 -0.85 26.26 2.18
CA SER A 241 -0.24 25.90 3.46
C SER A 241 -0.82 24.63 4.08
N LEU A 242 -0.02 23.88 4.83
CA LEU A 242 -0.48 22.71 5.56
C LEU A 242 -1.65 23.07 6.49
N GLY A 243 -1.57 24.23 7.18
CA GLY A 243 -2.59 24.71 8.09
C GLY A 243 -3.94 24.97 7.40
N TYR A 244 -3.91 25.46 6.15
CA TYR A 244 -5.10 25.62 5.34
C TYR A 244 -5.69 24.27 4.94
N LEU A 245 -4.86 23.35 4.43
CA LEU A 245 -5.29 22.06 3.91
C LEU A 245 -5.92 21.15 4.97
N ILE A 246 -5.36 21.10 6.18
CA ILE A 246 -5.94 20.30 7.29
C ILE A 246 -7.27 20.84 7.82
N ARG A 247 -7.64 22.10 7.50
CA ARG A 247 -8.95 22.67 7.83
C ARG A 247 -10.00 22.42 6.74
N GLN A 248 -9.57 21.94 5.57
CA GLN A 248 -10.50 21.68 4.47
C GLN A 248 -11.30 20.41 4.71
N ARG A 249 -12.64 20.54 4.73
CA ARG A 249 -13.55 19.41 4.98
C ARG A 249 -13.31 18.24 4.04
N LYS A 250 -13.03 18.50 2.76
CA LYS A 250 -12.77 17.45 1.76
C LYS A 250 -11.49 16.68 2.04
N VAL A 251 -10.43 17.37 2.47
CA VAL A 251 -9.15 16.76 2.83
C VAL A 251 -9.29 15.90 4.09
N LEU A 252 -9.96 16.43 5.13
CA LEU A 252 -10.27 15.66 6.33
C LEU A 252 -11.18 14.47 6.02
N GLY A 253 -12.19 14.68 5.17
CA GLY A 253 -13.11 13.63 4.75
C GLY A 253 -12.40 12.47 4.06
N LEU A 254 -11.44 12.77 3.19
CA LEU A 254 -10.60 11.76 2.54
C LEU A 254 -9.67 11.06 3.55
N ALA A 255 -9.00 11.83 4.41
CA ALA A 255 -8.05 11.29 5.38
C ALA A 255 -8.70 10.34 6.40
N ILE A 256 -9.86 10.72 6.96
CA ILE A 256 -10.61 9.89 7.91
C ILE A 256 -11.14 8.63 7.21
N GLY A 257 -11.77 8.79 6.04
CA GLY A 257 -12.33 7.67 5.30
C GLY A 257 -11.26 6.66 4.87
N PHE A 258 -10.13 7.13 4.35
CA PHE A 258 -9.04 6.25 3.94
C PHE A 258 -8.27 5.66 5.14
N GLY A 259 -8.20 6.40 6.25
CA GLY A 259 -7.70 5.89 7.53
C GLY A 259 -8.53 4.72 8.06
N SER A 260 -9.87 4.77 7.91
CA SER A 260 -10.74 3.67 8.35
C SER A 260 -10.52 2.37 7.55
N TYR A 261 -10.29 2.49 6.25
CA TYR A 261 -9.85 1.36 5.41
C TYR A 261 -8.54 0.77 5.93
N ASN A 262 -7.54 1.62 6.15
CA ASN A 262 -6.22 1.17 6.60
C ASN A 262 -6.24 0.55 7.99
N TYR A 263 -7.16 0.96 8.87
CA TYR A 263 -7.32 0.33 10.18
C TYR A 263 -7.65 -1.16 10.04
N VAL A 264 -8.63 -1.52 9.20
CA VAL A 264 -8.99 -2.92 8.93
C VAL A 264 -7.84 -3.65 8.24
N PHE A 265 -7.20 -3.00 7.27
CA PHE A 265 -6.04 -3.55 6.56
C PHE A 265 -4.92 -3.96 7.54
N TYR A 266 -4.49 -3.06 8.43
CA TYR A 266 -3.43 -3.34 9.40
C TYR A 266 -3.87 -4.30 10.52
N LEU A 267 -5.15 -4.27 10.91
CA LEU A 267 -5.71 -5.27 11.82
C LEU A 267 -5.55 -6.67 11.24
N LEU A 268 -6.02 -6.88 10.01
CA LEU A 268 -5.95 -8.17 9.34
C LEU A 268 -4.50 -8.56 9.00
N LEU A 269 -3.68 -7.62 8.55
CA LEU A 269 -2.26 -7.86 8.26
C LEU A 269 -1.51 -8.40 9.48
N THR A 270 -1.84 -7.88 10.67
CA THR A 270 -1.16 -8.24 11.92
C THR A 270 -1.76 -9.47 12.59
N TRP A 271 -3.09 -9.54 12.68
CA TRP A 271 -3.76 -10.47 13.59
C TRP A 271 -4.50 -11.62 12.91
N LEU A 272 -4.65 -11.62 11.57
CA LEU A 272 -5.43 -12.67 10.90
C LEU A 272 -4.88 -14.09 11.13
N PRO A 273 -3.56 -14.37 11.04
CA PRO A 273 -3.05 -15.70 11.36
C PRO A 273 -3.35 -16.11 12.81
N SER A 274 -3.20 -15.17 13.76
CA SER A 274 -3.47 -15.41 15.18
C SER A 274 -4.95 -15.61 15.45
N TYR A 275 -5.83 -14.86 14.78
CA TYR A 275 -7.28 -15.06 14.87
C TYR A 275 -7.68 -16.46 14.42
N LEU A 276 -7.18 -16.92 13.27
CA LEU A 276 -7.49 -18.26 12.76
C LEU A 276 -6.97 -19.35 13.69
N SER A 277 -5.78 -19.21 14.24
CA SER A 277 -5.18 -20.24 15.11
C SER A 277 -5.76 -20.23 16.52
N SER A 278 -5.90 -19.06 17.16
CA SER A 278 -6.31 -18.99 18.59
C SER A 278 -7.81 -18.94 18.79
N ALA A 279 -8.56 -18.23 17.93
CA ALA A 279 -10.02 -18.10 18.10
C ALA A 279 -10.81 -19.21 17.39
N LEU A 280 -10.31 -19.74 16.28
CA LEU A 280 -10.97 -20.81 15.53
C LEU A 280 -10.27 -22.17 15.68
N HIS A 281 -9.26 -22.26 16.55
CA HIS A 281 -8.53 -23.47 16.88
C HIS A 281 -7.96 -24.23 15.65
N ILE A 282 -7.57 -23.49 14.60
CA ILE A 282 -6.96 -24.04 13.41
C ILE A 282 -5.47 -24.21 13.70
N ASP A 283 -4.90 -25.34 13.29
CA ASP A 283 -3.45 -25.53 13.41
C ASP A 283 -2.67 -24.45 12.63
N LEU A 284 -1.44 -24.20 13.05
CA LEU A 284 -0.66 -23.08 12.54
C LEU A 284 -0.41 -23.16 11.02
N LEU A 285 -0.18 -24.36 10.48
CA LEU A 285 0.06 -24.51 9.05
C LEU A 285 -1.16 -24.09 8.22
N HIS A 286 -2.34 -24.62 8.56
CA HIS A 286 -3.58 -24.24 7.88
C HIS A 286 -3.96 -22.79 8.13
N SER A 287 -3.69 -22.25 9.32
CA SER A 287 -3.86 -20.82 9.61
C SER A 287 -3.05 -19.95 8.66
N PHE A 288 -1.78 -20.27 8.40
CA PHE A 288 -0.95 -19.53 7.46
C PHE A 288 -1.42 -19.69 6.01
N LEU A 289 -1.78 -20.89 5.59
CA LEU A 289 -2.29 -21.13 4.24
C LEU A 289 -3.61 -20.39 4.00
N TYR A 290 -4.54 -20.48 4.94
CA TYR A 290 -5.84 -19.83 4.82
C TYR A 290 -5.78 -18.32 4.87
N THR A 291 -4.82 -17.74 5.60
CA THR A 291 -4.59 -16.29 5.61
C THR A 291 -4.29 -15.76 4.21
N GLY A 292 -3.67 -16.54 3.32
CA GLY A 292 -3.39 -16.12 1.95
C GLY A 292 -4.65 -15.86 1.11
N VAL A 293 -5.77 -16.56 1.39
CA VAL A 293 -6.99 -16.49 0.58
C VAL A 293 -7.61 -15.10 0.54
N PRO A 294 -7.90 -14.42 1.67
CA PRO A 294 -8.42 -13.05 1.65
C PRO A 294 -7.50 -12.07 0.93
N TRP A 295 -6.18 -12.23 1.04
CA TRP A 295 -5.23 -11.35 0.38
C TRP A 295 -5.16 -11.56 -1.13
N LEU A 296 -5.37 -12.79 -1.63
CA LEU A 296 -5.57 -13.04 -3.08
C LEU A 296 -6.83 -12.36 -3.59
N VAL A 297 -7.93 -12.46 -2.85
CA VAL A 297 -9.18 -11.75 -3.19
C VAL A 297 -8.93 -10.24 -3.18
N ALA A 298 -8.24 -9.72 -2.17
CA ALA A 298 -7.88 -8.31 -2.09
C ALA A 298 -7.07 -7.84 -3.30
N THR A 299 -6.07 -8.63 -3.73
CA THR A 299 -5.25 -8.35 -4.93
C THR A 299 -6.10 -8.27 -6.19
N ALA A 300 -6.98 -9.24 -6.40
CA ALA A 300 -7.87 -9.27 -7.56
C ALA A 300 -8.85 -8.09 -7.55
N MET A 301 -9.45 -7.81 -6.40
CA MET A 301 -10.43 -6.74 -6.25
C MET A 301 -9.83 -5.33 -6.36
N ASP A 302 -8.56 -5.17 -6.01
CA ASP A 302 -7.80 -3.93 -6.22
C ASP A 302 -7.71 -3.58 -7.72
N LEU A 303 -7.35 -4.56 -8.55
CA LEU A 303 -7.30 -4.39 -10.01
C LEU A 303 -8.69 -4.15 -10.61
N VAL A 304 -9.69 -4.90 -10.13
CA VAL A 304 -11.08 -4.76 -10.58
C VAL A 304 -11.64 -3.38 -10.23
N GLY A 305 -11.38 -2.87 -9.02
CA GLY A 305 -11.91 -1.59 -8.56
C GLY A 305 -11.38 -0.40 -9.37
N GLY A 306 -10.06 -0.38 -9.63
CA GLY A 306 -9.44 0.63 -10.50
C GLY A 306 -9.97 0.56 -11.93
N GLY A 307 -9.99 -0.65 -12.52
CA GLY A 307 -10.49 -0.87 -13.87
C GLY A 307 -11.96 -0.53 -14.04
N LEU A 308 -12.81 -0.85 -13.05
CA LEU A 308 -14.23 -0.53 -13.05
C LEU A 308 -14.47 1.00 -13.03
N ALA A 309 -13.71 1.72 -12.21
CA ALA A 309 -13.79 3.17 -12.16
C ALA A 309 -13.49 3.80 -13.53
N ASP A 310 -12.38 3.41 -14.14
CA ASP A 310 -11.97 3.91 -15.46
C ASP A 310 -12.99 3.53 -16.55
N PHE A 311 -13.47 2.29 -16.56
CA PHE A 311 -14.45 1.80 -17.51
C PHE A 311 -15.77 2.62 -17.46
N LEU A 312 -16.30 2.87 -16.27
CA LEU A 312 -17.55 3.62 -16.11
C LEU A 312 -17.38 5.10 -16.50
N ILE A 313 -16.25 5.71 -16.13
CA ILE A 313 -15.93 7.10 -16.50
C ILE A 313 -15.77 7.23 -18.03
N HIS A 314 -15.10 6.30 -18.68
CA HIS A 314 -14.98 6.30 -20.15
C HIS A 314 -16.32 6.11 -20.87
N ARG A 315 -17.30 5.48 -20.22
CA ARG A 315 -18.68 5.38 -20.72
C ARG A 315 -19.51 6.66 -20.53
N GLY A 316 -18.91 7.72 -20.01
CA GLY A 316 -19.57 9.03 -19.85
C GLY A 316 -20.30 9.20 -18.52
N TRP A 317 -20.10 8.29 -17.54
CA TRP A 317 -20.67 8.48 -16.21
C TRP A 317 -19.93 9.60 -15.47
N ASP A 318 -20.65 10.32 -14.60
CA ASP A 318 -20.02 11.38 -13.79
C ASP A 318 -18.91 10.85 -12.91
N ALA A 319 -17.68 11.34 -13.14
CA ALA A 319 -16.46 10.84 -12.51
C ALA A 319 -16.48 11.00 -10.98
N SER A 320 -17.10 12.06 -10.45
CA SER A 320 -17.23 12.27 -9.02
C SER A 320 -18.17 11.26 -8.39
N ARG A 321 -19.32 10.98 -9.05
CA ARG A 321 -20.29 9.99 -8.57
C ARG A 321 -19.73 8.58 -8.61
N VAL A 322 -19.10 8.19 -9.72
CA VAL A 322 -18.47 6.85 -9.87
C VAL A 322 -17.47 6.61 -8.76
N ARG A 323 -16.53 7.53 -8.57
CA ARG A 323 -15.52 7.39 -7.51
C ARG A 323 -16.15 7.34 -6.12
N LYS A 324 -17.13 8.22 -5.86
CA LYS A 324 -17.83 8.26 -4.57
C LYS A 324 -18.56 6.95 -4.28
N VAL A 325 -19.29 6.40 -5.24
CA VAL A 325 -19.99 5.12 -5.09
C VAL A 325 -19.00 4.00 -4.80
N ILE A 326 -17.89 3.91 -5.53
CA ILE A 326 -16.90 2.85 -5.34
C ILE A 326 -16.27 2.93 -3.94
N ILE A 327 -15.84 4.13 -3.47
CA ILE A 327 -15.24 4.24 -2.14
C ILE A 327 -16.24 3.99 -1.01
N VAL A 328 -17.48 4.43 -1.16
CA VAL A 328 -18.54 4.22 -0.15
C VAL A 328 -18.96 2.74 -0.11
N CYS A 329 -19.27 2.13 -1.26
CA CYS A 329 -19.69 0.73 -1.31
C CYS A 329 -18.54 -0.22 -0.91
N GLY A 330 -17.30 0.07 -1.36
CA GLY A 330 -16.15 -0.71 -0.97
C GLY A 330 -15.86 -0.61 0.54
N THR A 331 -16.01 0.58 1.13
CA THR A 331 -15.88 0.74 2.59
C THR A 331 -17.04 0.08 3.33
N ALA A 332 -18.26 0.14 2.79
CA ALA A 332 -19.43 -0.53 3.38
C ALA A 332 -19.29 -2.06 3.37
N SER A 333 -18.73 -2.65 2.31
CA SER A 333 -18.44 -4.09 2.31
C SER A 333 -17.39 -4.48 3.36
N GLY A 334 -16.55 -3.54 3.80
CA GLY A 334 -15.66 -3.69 4.94
C GLY A 334 -16.36 -4.09 6.23
N LEU A 335 -17.65 -3.69 6.40
CA LEU A 335 -18.48 -4.10 7.54
C LEU A 335 -18.73 -5.62 7.59
N GLY A 336 -18.42 -6.36 6.52
CA GLY A 336 -18.37 -7.82 6.52
C GLY A 336 -17.47 -8.40 7.62
N ILE A 337 -16.52 -7.61 8.16
CA ILE A 337 -15.68 -8.02 9.30
C ILE A 337 -16.53 -8.42 10.53
N LEU A 338 -17.75 -7.86 10.70
CA LEU A 338 -18.68 -8.26 11.74
C LEU A 338 -19.22 -9.68 11.56
N GLY A 339 -19.34 -10.13 10.31
CA GLY A 339 -19.68 -11.53 10.00
C GLY A 339 -18.58 -12.50 10.44
N ALA A 340 -17.32 -12.07 10.36
CA ALA A 340 -16.20 -12.85 10.89
C ALA A 340 -16.19 -12.90 12.42
N ALA A 341 -16.65 -11.84 13.11
CA ALA A 341 -16.75 -11.80 14.57
C ALA A 341 -17.65 -12.91 15.14
N ASN A 342 -18.66 -13.32 14.38
CA ASN A 342 -19.64 -14.34 14.76
C ASN A 342 -19.40 -15.68 14.02
N ALA A 343 -18.26 -15.86 13.38
CA ALA A 343 -17.97 -17.07 12.65
C ALA A 343 -17.43 -18.18 13.58
N HIS A 344 -18.08 -19.34 13.55
CA HIS A 344 -17.66 -20.52 14.30
C HIS A 344 -16.84 -21.51 13.46
N THR A 345 -16.64 -21.23 12.18
CA THR A 345 -15.86 -22.08 11.27
C THR A 345 -14.90 -21.21 10.44
N ALA A 346 -13.74 -21.80 10.09
CA ALA A 346 -12.75 -21.15 9.24
C ALA A 346 -13.34 -20.66 7.91
N THR A 347 -14.14 -21.51 7.26
CA THR A 347 -14.75 -21.17 5.97
C THR A 347 -15.64 -19.94 6.04
N ARG A 348 -16.50 -19.85 7.07
CA ARG A 348 -17.37 -18.67 7.27
C ARG A 348 -16.54 -17.42 7.58
N ALA A 349 -15.55 -17.54 8.43
CA ALA A 349 -14.64 -16.43 8.76
C ALA A 349 -13.93 -15.93 7.50
N LEU A 350 -13.35 -16.82 6.71
CA LEU A 350 -12.63 -16.49 5.49
C LEU A 350 -13.52 -15.84 4.43
N ILE A 351 -14.77 -16.30 4.26
CA ILE A 351 -15.73 -15.67 3.36
C ILE A 351 -15.98 -14.22 3.77
N TRP A 352 -16.32 -13.99 5.04
CA TRP A 352 -16.61 -12.66 5.53
C TRP A 352 -15.39 -11.73 5.50
N ILE A 353 -14.21 -12.23 5.86
CA ILE A 353 -12.97 -11.47 5.77
C ILE A 353 -12.64 -11.16 4.32
N SER A 354 -12.83 -12.10 3.40
CA SER A 354 -12.60 -11.87 1.96
C SER A 354 -13.55 -10.83 1.38
N ILE A 355 -14.83 -10.83 1.78
CA ILE A 355 -15.79 -9.78 1.41
C ILE A 355 -15.32 -8.43 1.96
N SER A 356 -14.92 -8.39 3.24
CA SER A 356 -14.46 -7.17 3.89
C SER A 356 -13.24 -6.59 3.19
N ILE A 357 -12.13 -7.33 3.17
CA ILE A 357 -10.87 -6.81 2.61
C ILE A 357 -10.93 -6.66 1.08
N GLY A 358 -11.69 -7.51 0.39
CA GLY A 358 -11.89 -7.43 -1.04
C GLY A 358 -12.58 -6.14 -1.46
N GLY A 359 -13.68 -5.78 -0.82
CA GLY A 359 -14.36 -4.52 -1.13
C GLY A 359 -13.56 -3.28 -0.73
N LEU A 360 -12.88 -3.33 0.42
CA LEU A 360 -11.96 -2.28 0.83
C LEU A 360 -10.82 -2.11 -0.18
N SER A 361 -10.29 -3.21 -0.72
CA SER A 361 -9.23 -3.18 -1.74
C SER A 361 -9.73 -2.66 -3.08
N ALA A 362 -10.98 -2.94 -3.46
CA ALA A 362 -11.59 -2.35 -4.67
C ALA A 362 -11.70 -0.82 -4.57
N ALA A 363 -11.89 -0.28 -3.37
CA ALA A 363 -11.96 1.16 -3.13
C ALA A 363 -10.57 1.83 -3.09
N ALA A 364 -9.51 1.11 -2.78
CA ALA A 364 -8.19 1.67 -2.52
C ALA A 364 -7.58 2.45 -3.69
N PRO A 365 -7.52 1.93 -4.95
CA PRO A 365 -6.94 2.67 -6.07
C PRO A 365 -7.74 3.95 -6.39
N VAL A 366 -9.06 3.90 -6.22
CA VAL A 366 -9.91 5.08 -6.37
C VAL A 366 -9.59 6.11 -5.29
N GLY A 367 -9.45 5.69 -4.03
CA GLY A 367 -9.03 6.54 -2.90
C GLY A 367 -7.70 7.23 -3.16
N TRP A 368 -6.69 6.50 -3.65
CA TRP A 368 -5.38 7.06 -4.03
C TRP A 368 -5.43 8.06 -5.17
N SER A 369 -6.44 8.00 -6.03
CA SER A 369 -6.62 8.97 -7.12
C SER A 369 -7.22 10.31 -6.67
N ILE A 370 -7.93 10.36 -5.55
CA ILE A 370 -8.68 11.53 -5.09
C ILE A 370 -7.79 12.73 -4.73
N PRO A 371 -6.61 12.57 -4.07
CA PRO A 371 -5.74 13.71 -3.78
C PRO A 371 -5.41 14.56 -5.01
N SER A 372 -5.15 13.93 -6.17
CA SER A 372 -4.85 14.64 -7.42
C SER A 372 -6.03 15.46 -7.96
N ILE A 373 -7.26 15.13 -7.55
CA ILE A 373 -8.49 15.77 -8.02
C ILE A 373 -8.87 16.91 -7.08
N ILE A 374 -8.83 16.69 -5.76
CA ILE A 374 -9.31 17.66 -4.79
C ILE A 374 -8.25 18.69 -4.37
N ALA A 375 -6.96 18.40 -4.54
CA ALA A 375 -5.91 19.31 -4.13
C ALA A 375 -5.92 20.63 -4.93
N PRO A 376 -5.67 21.76 -4.28
CA PRO A 376 -5.31 23.01 -4.97
C PRO A 376 -4.08 22.81 -5.86
N ARG A 377 -3.86 23.70 -6.82
CA ARG A 377 -2.68 23.64 -7.69
C ARG A 377 -1.40 23.61 -6.86
N GLY A 378 -0.44 22.78 -7.21
CA GLY A 378 0.83 22.62 -6.49
C GLY A 378 0.77 21.83 -5.18
N SER A 379 -0.42 21.47 -4.64
CA SER A 379 -0.57 20.90 -3.28
C SER A 379 -0.96 19.41 -3.26
N VAL A 380 -0.89 18.71 -4.41
CA VAL A 380 -1.26 17.29 -4.51
C VAL A 380 -0.44 16.42 -3.56
N GLY A 381 0.86 16.67 -3.49
CA GLY A 381 1.76 15.95 -2.58
C GLY A 381 1.40 16.15 -1.11
N THR A 382 1.04 17.38 -0.72
CA THR A 382 0.66 17.69 0.67
C THR A 382 -0.66 17.02 1.06
N VAL A 383 -1.68 17.04 0.18
CA VAL A 383 -2.96 16.35 0.42
C VAL A 383 -2.75 14.84 0.49
N GLY A 384 -1.95 14.26 -0.42
CA GLY A 384 -1.54 12.86 -0.36
C GLY A 384 -0.79 12.51 0.93
N GLY A 385 0.07 13.41 1.39
CA GLY A 385 0.81 13.29 2.65
C GLY A 385 -0.12 13.26 3.87
N ILE A 386 -1.13 14.15 3.94
CA ILE A 386 -2.13 14.17 5.02
C ILE A 386 -2.91 12.84 5.04
N MET A 387 -3.35 12.37 3.86
CA MET A 387 -4.02 11.08 3.74
C MET A 387 -3.13 9.93 4.20
N ASN A 388 -1.86 9.90 3.78
CA ASN A 388 -0.93 8.85 4.16
C ASN A 388 -0.57 8.90 5.66
N PHE A 389 -0.48 10.08 6.25
CA PHE A 389 -0.30 10.23 7.70
C PHE A 389 -1.46 9.58 8.48
N SER A 390 -2.71 9.81 8.06
CA SER A 390 -3.88 9.13 8.65
C SER A 390 -3.78 7.60 8.53
N ASN A 391 -3.25 7.09 7.41
CA ASN A 391 -2.99 5.67 7.22
C ASN A 391 -1.98 5.13 8.24
N GLN A 392 -0.91 5.87 8.50
CA GLN A 392 0.10 5.46 9.49
C GLN A 392 -0.44 5.49 10.91
N LEU A 393 -1.29 6.46 11.26
CA LEU A 393 -1.97 6.47 12.55
C LEU A 393 -2.83 5.22 12.73
N SER A 394 -3.55 4.79 11.69
CA SER A 394 -4.31 3.54 11.70
C SER A 394 -3.39 2.31 11.82
N GLY A 395 -2.24 2.32 11.13
CA GLY A 395 -1.21 1.28 11.23
C GLY A 395 -0.59 1.16 12.63
N ILE A 396 -0.56 2.25 13.38
CA ILE A 396 -0.13 2.27 14.79
C ILE A 396 -1.28 1.78 15.69
N ALA A 397 -2.47 2.37 15.53
CA ALA A 397 -3.59 2.17 16.43
C ALA A 397 -4.19 0.75 16.33
N ALA A 398 -4.38 0.21 15.12
CA ALA A 398 -5.06 -1.05 14.92
C ALA A 398 -4.37 -2.24 15.63
N PRO A 399 -3.05 -2.47 15.47
CA PRO A 399 -2.38 -3.55 16.19
C PRO A 399 -2.40 -3.39 17.70
N ILE A 400 -2.21 -2.17 18.20
CA ILE A 400 -2.13 -1.87 19.64
C ILE A 400 -3.51 -2.04 20.29
N ILE A 401 -4.54 -1.41 19.73
CA ILE A 401 -5.92 -1.49 20.27
C ILE A 401 -6.38 -2.94 20.25
N THR A 402 -6.14 -3.68 19.16
CA THR A 402 -6.48 -5.11 19.08
C THR A 402 -5.74 -5.91 20.14
N GLY A 403 -4.46 -5.61 20.39
CA GLY A 403 -3.68 -6.27 21.44
C GLY A 403 -4.28 -6.09 22.84
N TYR A 404 -4.70 -4.86 23.18
CA TYR A 404 -5.40 -4.58 24.44
C TYR A 404 -6.75 -5.29 24.53
N VAL A 405 -7.54 -5.21 23.46
CA VAL A 405 -8.88 -5.82 23.42
C VAL A 405 -8.79 -7.33 23.59
N VAL A 406 -7.90 -7.99 22.86
CA VAL A 406 -7.73 -9.44 22.94
C VAL A 406 -7.16 -9.86 24.31
N ALA A 407 -6.24 -9.08 24.88
CA ALA A 407 -5.72 -9.36 26.22
C ALA A 407 -6.81 -9.27 27.31
N ALA A 408 -7.71 -8.28 27.21
CA ALA A 408 -8.75 -8.04 28.19
C ALA A 408 -9.96 -8.97 28.03
N THR A 409 -10.35 -9.28 26.78
CA THR A 409 -11.62 -9.99 26.49
C THR A 409 -11.43 -11.42 26.02
N GLN A 410 -10.20 -11.83 25.72
CA GLN A 410 -9.86 -13.10 25.07
C GLN A 410 -10.64 -13.33 23.76
N SER A 411 -11.07 -12.25 23.09
CA SER A 411 -11.94 -12.29 21.91
C SER A 411 -11.53 -11.25 20.88
N TYR A 412 -11.50 -11.64 19.60
CA TYR A 412 -11.33 -10.74 18.48
C TYR A 412 -12.63 -10.01 18.07
N ALA A 413 -13.79 -10.49 18.52
CA ALA A 413 -15.09 -9.93 18.13
C ALA A 413 -15.19 -8.43 18.47
N TRP A 414 -14.70 -8.03 19.64
CA TRP A 414 -14.65 -6.62 20.04
C TRP A 414 -13.71 -5.77 19.18
N ALA A 415 -12.56 -6.32 18.79
CA ALA A 415 -11.63 -5.63 17.89
C ALA A 415 -12.26 -5.42 16.49
N PHE A 416 -12.97 -6.42 15.99
CA PHE A 416 -13.75 -6.30 14.75
C PHE A 416 -14.90 -5.30 14.88
N GLY A 417 -15.56 -5.25 16.05
CA GLY A 417 -16.58 -4.25 16.36
C GLY A 417 -16.04 -2.82 16.31
N ILE A 418 -14.89 -2.57 16.94
CA ILE A 418 -14.22 -1.25 16.93
C ILE A 418 -13.88 -0.86 15.48
N SER A 419 -13.34 -1.80 14.68
CA SER A 419 -13.02 -1.53 13.28
C SER A 419 -14.26 -1.20 12.45
N ALA A 420 -15.39 -1.87 12.72
CA ALA A 420 -16.66 -1.59 12.06
C ALA A 420 -17.20 -0.20 12.41
N ILE A 421 -17.09 0.23 13.66
CA ILE A 421 -17.46 1.60 14.07
C ILE A 421 -16.61 2.62 13.32
N TYR A 422 -15.30 2.39 13.22
CA TYR A 422 -14.43 3.31 12.48
C TYR A 422 -14.73 3.30 10.96
N LEU A 423 -15.11 2.17 10.38
CA LEU A 423 -15.62 2.12 8.98
C LEU A 423 -16.90 2.93 8.80
N LEU A 424 -17.84 2.89 9.75
CA LEU A 424 -19.04 3.72 9.70
C LEU A 424 -18.69 5.22 9.75
N VAL A 425 -17.74 5.61 10.60
CA VAL A 425 -17.20 6.98 10.64
C VAL A 425 -16.55 7.33 9.29
N GLY A 426 -15.80 6.41 8.68
CA GLY A 426 -15.21 6.57 7.36
C GLY A 426 -16.25 6.77 6.25
N ILE A 427 -17.30 5.96 6.24
CA ILE A 427 -18.43 6.09 5.29
C ILE A 427 -19.12 7.46 5.46
N ALA A 428 -19.44 7.82 6.69
CA ALA A 428 -20.03 9.12 7.01
C ALA A 428 -19.12 10.27 6.55
N SER A 429 -17.83 10.13 6.76
CA SER A 429 -16.81 11.08 6.32
C SER A 429 -16.76 11.24 4.80
N TYR A 430 -16.83 10.17 4.04
CA TYR A 430 -16.92 10.22 2.58
C TYR A 430 -18.22 10.87 2.09
N ILE A 431 -19.34 10.61 2.76
CA ILE A 431 -20.64 11.15 2.37
C ILE A 431 -20.74 12.63 2.70
N PHE A 432 -20.43 13.02 3.94
CA PHE A 432 -20.73 14.35 4.46
C PHE A 432 -19.55 15.33 4.40
N LEU A 433 -18.30 14.88 4.65
CA LEU A 433 -17.13 15.76 4.64
C LEU A 433 -16.49 15.86 3.25
N LEU A 434 -16.18 14.73 2.61
CA LEU A 434 -15.63 14.74 1.26
C LEU A 434 -16.64 15.29 0.24
N GLY A 435 -17.91 14.89 0.35
CA GLY A 435 -18.98 15.38 -0.50
C GLY A 435 -18.72 15.13 -2.00
N LYS A 436 -18.88 16.14 -2.84
CA LYS A 436 -18.56 16.09 -4.26
C LYS A 436 -17.05 16.14 -4.45
N ILE A 437 -16.50 15.20 -5.24
CA ILE A 437 -15.07 15.11 -5.52
C ILE A 437 -14.71 16.16 -6.57
N GLU A 438 -14.34 17.34 -6.12
CA GLU A 438 -13.94 18.49 -6.92
C GLU A 438 -12.86 19.27 -6.16
N ARG A 439 -12.09 20.08 -6.89
CA ARG A 439 -10.95 20.80 -6.35
C ARG A 439 -11.35 21.74 -5.21
N VAL A 440 -10.55 21.73 -4.15
CA VAL A 440 -10.62 22.71 -3.05
C VAL A 440 -10.13 24.06 -3.59
N PRO A 441 -10.75 25.18 -3.20
CA PRO A 441 -10.28 26.51 -3.59
C PRO A 441 -8.79 26.74 -3.25
N GLN A 442 -8.14 27.63 -4.02
CA GLN A 442 -6.77 28.06 -3.70
C GLN A 442 -6.82 28.88 -2.42
N GLU A 443 -5.79 28.74 -1.58
CA GLU A 443 -5.62 29.60 -0.41
C GLU A 443 -5.49 31.05 -0.88
N GLN A 444 -6.32 31.94 -0.38
CA GLN A 444 -6.17 33.37 -0.64
C GLN A 444 -5.04 33.87 0.28
N THR A 445 -3.87 34.09 -0.27
CA THR A 445 -2.82 34.85 0.40
C THR A 445 -3.39 36.26 0.57
N ALA A 446 -3.64 36.64 1.83
CA ALA A 446 -3.93 38.05 2.13
C ALA A 446 -2.73 38.87 1.62
N THR A 447 -2.92 39.55 0.51
CA THR A 447 -2.00 40.61 0.07
C THR A 447 -1.94 41.64 1.20
N ALA A 448 -0.84 41.60 1.98
CA ALA A 448 -0.52 42.57 3.00
C ALA A 448 -0.10 43.89 2.34
#